data_15572cacd48f30e3357169cb1ad8778c
#
_entry.id   15572cacd48f30e3357169cb1ad8778c
#
_cell.length_a   1.000
_cell.length_b   1.000
_cell.length_c   1.000
_cell.angle_alpha   90.00
_cell.angle_beta   90.00
_cell.angle_gamma   90.00
#
_symmetry.space_group_name_H-M   'P 1'
#
loop_
_entity.id
_entity.type
_entity.pdbx_description
1 polymer ?
#
loop_
_entity_poly.entity_id
_entity_poly.type
_entity_poly.pdbx_seq_one_letter_code
_entity_poly.pdbx_strand_id
1 'polypeptide(L)'
;MPFDGFSLSTAPATVMVFFDTNIFVYAFLAAEARKRETAINLVEANLGSGQGCVSYQVIQEFANVARKKFAVSMSAGDCKAFIDAALQPMNRIASSTVLIHAALDLQDELRYSFYDSLVIAAALQAGAHTLYSEDLQHWQLVRGLLRIVNPFQEMAHEI
;
A
#
# COMPACT_ATOMS: atom_id res chain seq x y z
N MET A 1 8.61 6.02 48.16
CA MET A 1 7.50 5.76 47.24
C MET A 1 8.04 4.98 46.06
N PRO A 2 7.76 3.71 45.97
CA PRO A 2 8.16 2.96 44.82
C PRO A 2 7.28 3.42 43.63
N PHE A 3 7.89 3.96 42.61
CA PHE A 3 7.26 4.07 41.31
C PHE A 3 7.29 2.69 40.62
N ASP A 4 6.58 1.77 41.27
CA ASP A 4 6.40 0.45 40.74
C ASP A 4 5.31 0.55 39.68
N GLY A 5 5.68 0.56 38.45
CA GLY A 5 4.71 0.30 37.41
C GLY A 5 4.64 1.28 36.26
N PHE A 6 5.67 2.02 35.94
CA PHE A 6 5.86 2.34 34.54
C PHE A 6 6.50 1.13 33.86
N SER A 7 5.71 0.08 33.73
CA SER A 7 5.82 -0.74 32.57
C SER A 7 5.55 0.20 31.41
N LEU A 8 6.60 0.76 30.86
CA LEU A 8 6.58 1.18 29.50
C LEU A 8 6.27 -0.09 28.72
N SER A 9 4.98 -0.38 28.56
CA SER A 9 4.54 -1.21 27.50
C SER A 9 5.09 -0.54 26.25
N THR A 10 6.26 -0.95 25.84
CA THR A 10 6.71 -0.79 24.49
C THR A 10 5.79 -1.68 23.67
N ALA A 11 4.54 -1.20 23.47
CA ALA A 11 3.78 -1.64 22.34
C ALA A 11 4.75 -1.50 21.17
N PRO A 12 5.06 -2.58 20.41
CA PRO A 12 5.94 -2.46 19.27
C PRO A 12 5.42 -1.29 18.44
N ALA A 13 6.30 -0.35 18.09
CA ALA A 13 5.94 0.77 17.25
C ALA A 13 5.11 0.21 16.10
N THR A 14 3.88 0.73 15.92
CA THR A 14 2.96 0.22 14.92
C THR A 14 3.66 0.30 13.56
N VAL A 15 4.05 -0.85 13.00
CA VAL A 15 4.72 -0.94 11.71
C VAL A 15 3.67 -0.71 10.64
N MET A 16 3.68 0.48 10.05
CA MET A 16 2.78 0.81 8.96
C MET A 16 3.27 0.20 7.66
N VAL A 17 2.36 -0.39 6.90
CA VAL A 17 2.60 -0.86 5.55
C VAL A 17 1.69 -0.12 4.58
N PHE A 18 2.23 0.28 3.44
CA PHE A 18 1.51 0.99 2.39
C PHE A 18 1.25 0.04 1.21
N PHE A 19 0.05 0.09 0.66
CA PHE A 19 -0.33 -0.71 -0.49
C PHE A 19 -0.51 0.15 -1.73
N ASP A 20 0.21 -0.20 -2.80
CA ASP A 20 -0.08 0.31 -4.13
C ASP A 20 -1.35 -0.33 -4.70
N THR A 21 -1.94 0.31 -5.67
CA THR A 21 -3.23 -0.07 -6.27
C THR A 21 -3.26 -1.50 -6.79
N ASN A 22 -2.16 -1.97 -7.41
CA ASN A 22 -2.10 -3.30 -7.99
C ASN A 22 -2.36 -4.44 -6.99
N ILE A 23 -2.05 -4.24 -5.71
CA ILE A 23 -2.33 -5.24 -4.67
C ILE A 23 -3.85 -5.52 -4.59
N PHE A 24 -4.66 -4.47 -4.58
CA PHE A 24 -6.12 -4.61 -4.53
C PHE A 24 -6.69 -5.15 -5.84
N VAL A 25 -6.09 -4.78 -6.97
CA VAL A 25 -6.52 -5.29 -8.28
C VAL A 25 -6.34 -6.81 -8.35
N TYR A 26 -5.20 -7.34 -7.92
CA TYR A 26 -4.99 -8.78 -7.90
C TYR A 26 -5.93 -9.53 -6.97
N ALA A 27 -6.41 -8.92 -5.91
CA ALA A 27 -7.41 -9.53 -5.03
C ALA A 27 -8.72 -9.91 -5.74
N PHE A 28 -8.99 -9.32 -6.90
CA PHE A 28 -10.19 -9.56 -7.72
C PHE A 28 -9.91 -10.29 -9.04
N LEU A 29 -8.66 -10.62 -9.37
CA LEU A 29 -8.31 -11.25 -10.64
C LEU A 29 -8.27 -12.79 -10.50
N ALA A 30 -9.39 -13.43 -10.76
CA ALA A 30 -9.52 -14.89 -10.68
C ALA A 30 -8.53 -15.66 -11.59
N ALA A 31 -8.15 -15.10 -12.74
CA ALA A 31 -7.19 -15.69 -13.66
C ALA A 31 -5.77 -15.79 -13.09
N GLU A 32 -5.44 -14.98 -12.08
CA GLU A 32 -4.15 -14.93 -11.40
C GLU A 32 -4.26 -15.52 -9.99
N ALA A 33 -4.62 -16.80 -9.88
CA ALA A 33 -5.00 -17.45 -8.63
C ALA A 33 -3.96 -17.30 -7.51
N ARG A 34 -2.67 -17.44 -7.80
CA ARG A 34 -1.60 -17.33 -6.79
C ARG A 34 -1.43 -15.89 -6.31
N LYS A 35 -1.43 -14.93 -7.22
CA LYS A 35 -1.35 -13.50 -6.88
C LYS A 35 -2.59 -13.06 -6.11
N ARG A 36 -3.76 -13.54 -6.51
CA ARG A 36 -5.02 -13.26 -5.82
C ARG A 36 -4.98 -13.73 -4.37
N GLU A 37 -4.55 -14.95 -4.11
CA GLU A 37 -4.43 -15.50 -2.76
C GLU A 37 -3.45 -14.69 -1.91
N THR A 38 -2.27 -14.40 -2.47
CA THR A 38 -1.26 -13.56 -1.80
C THR A 38 -1.81 -12.17 -1.46
N ALA A 39 -2.48 -11.52 -2.41
CA ALA A 39 -3.06 -10.20 -2.22
C ALA A 39 -4.14 -10.20 -1.14
N ILE A 40 -5.07 -11.15 -1.18
CA ILE A 40 -6.15 -11.27 -0.20
C ILE A 40 -5.57 -11.45 1.21
N ASN A 41 -4.65 -12.39 1.39
CA ASN A 41 -4.05 -12.67 2.68
C ASN A 41 -3.31 -11.46 3.24
N LEU A 42 -2.58 -10.74 2.38
CA LEU A 42 -1.82 -9.57 2.76
C LEU A 42 -2.73 -8.41 3.20
N VAL A 43 -3.78 -8.15 2.44
CA VAL A 43 -4.76 -7.09 2.74
C VAL A 43 -5.53 -7.42 4.02
N GLU A 44 -6.04 -8.63 4.16
CA GLU A 44 -6.80 -9.05 5.35
C GLU A 44 -5.97 -8.95 6.63
N ALA A 45 -4.73 -9.40 6.60
CA ALA A 45 -3.84 -9.33 7.76
C ALA A 45 -3.60 -7.89 8.22
N ASN A 46 -3.41 -6.97 7.29
CA ASN A 46 -3.09 -5.58 7.61
C ASN A 46 -4.32 -4.71 7.86
N LEU A 47 -5.46 -5.03 7.26
CA LEU A 47 -6.73 -4.38 7.55
C LEU A 47 -7.18 -4.68 8.99
N GLY A 48 -7.11 -5.95 9.40
CA GLY A 48 -7.48 -6.38 10.74
C GLY A 48 -6.57 -5.84 11.84
N SER A 49 -5.28 -5.67 11.57
CA SER A 49 -4.30 -5.14 12.53
C SER A 49 -4.29 -3.60 12.62
N GLY A 50 -4.94 -2.90 11.69
CA GLY A 50 -4.87 -1.44 11.58
C GLY A 50 -3.52 -0.90 11.08
N GLN A 51 -2.66 -1.76 10.54
CA GLN A 51 -1.32 -1.38 10.05
C GLN A 51 -1.30 -1.02 8.57
N GLY A 52 -2.37 -1.34 7.84
CA GLY A 52 -2.49 -1.02 6.41
C GLY A 52 -2.76 0.46 6.16
N CYS A 53 -2.13 0.99 5.13
CA CYS A 53 -2.28 2.37 4.71
C CYS A 53 -2.38 2.47 3.19
N VAL A 54 -3.24 3.34 2.73
CA VAL A 54 -3.35 3.78 1.34
C VAL A 54 -3.46 5.29 1.27
N SER A 55 -3.32 5.85 0.08
CA SER A 55 -3.58 7.25 -0.21
C SER A 55 -4.88 7.42 -1.00
N TYR A 56 -5.33 8.65 -1.11
CA TYR A 56 -6.47 8.99 -1.95
C TYR A 56 -6.23 8.59 -3.42
N GLN A 57 -5.02 8.74 -3.94
CA GLN A 57 -4.64 8.30 -5.28
C GLN A 57 -4.93 6.80 -5.49
N VAL A 58 -4.58 5.94 -4.52
CA VAL A 58 -4.83 4.50 -4.62
C VAL A 58 -6.32 4.20 -4.76
N ILE A 59 -7.17 4.91 -4.01
CA ILE A 59 -8.63 4.76 -4.10
C ILE A 59 -9.13 5.16 -5.50
N GLN A 60 -8.64 6.28 -6.03
CA GLN A 60 -9.00 6.76 -7.37
C GLN A 60 -8.60 5.76 -8.45
N GLU A 61 -7.37 5.27 -8.40
CA GLU A 61 -6.85 4.30 -9.37
C GLU A 61 -7.60 2.98 -9.30
N PHE A 62 -7.88 2.48 -8.09
CA PHE A 62 -8.66 1.27 -7.91
C PHE A 62 -10.05 1.40 -8.54
N ALA A 63 -10.77 2.47 -8.24
CA ALA A 63 -12.10 2.70 -8.79
C ALA A 63 -12.07 2.72 -10.32
N ASN A 64 -11.08 3.38 -10.92
CA ASN A 64 -10.93 3.42 -12.37
C ASN A 64 -10.67 2.04 -12.98
N VAL A 65 -9.75 1.27 -12.39
CA VAL A 65 -9.40 -0.09 -12.87
C VAL A 65 -10.58 -1.05 -12.71
N ALA A 66 -11.22 -1.05 -11.57
CA ALA A 66 -12.33 -1.95 -11.25
C ALA A 66 -13.51 -1.78 -12.21
N ARG A 67 -13.76 -0.55 -12.64
CA ARG A 67 -14.86 -0.22 -13.58
C ARG A 67 -14.56 -0.50 -15.04
N LYS A 68 -13.29 -0.52 -15.42
CA LYS A 68 -12.90 -0.54 -16.84
C LYS A 68 -12.04 -1.73 -17.25
N LYS A 69 -11.15 -2.20 -16.36
CA LYS A 69 -10.10 -3.15 -16.74
C LYS A 69 -10.30 -4.57 -16.23
N PHE A 70 -11.26 -4.82 -15.36
CA PHE A 70 -11.61 -6.19 -14.98
C PHE A 70 -12.32 -6.89 -16.15
N ALA A 71 -12.07 -8.18 -16.33
CA ALA A 71 -12.74 -8.99 -17.35
C ALA A 71 -14.26 -8.92 -17.20
N VAL A 72 -14.74 -8.90 -15.97
CA VAL A 72 -16.12 -8.54 -15.62
C VAL A 72 -16.04 -7.26 -14.79
N SER A 73 -16.50 -6.14 -15.35
CA SER A 73 -16.48 -4.86 -14.65
C SER A 73 -17.26 -4.92 -13.35
N MET A 74 -16.64 -4.42 -12.30
CA MET A 74 -17.30 -4.30 -11.01
C MET A 74 -18.44 -3.28 -11.10
N SER A 75 -19.61 -3.58 -10.54
CA SER A 75 -20.70 -2.61 -10.45
C SER A 75 -20.30 -1.40 -9.60
N ALA A 76 -20.96 -0.27 -9.82
CA ALA A 76 -20.73 0.91 -8.98
C ALA A 76 -21.03 0.62 -7.51
N GLY A 77 -22.08 -0.17 -7.23
CA GLY A 77 -22.45 -0.57 -5.87
C GLY A 77 -21.37 -1.41 -5.20
N ASP A 78 -20.84 -2.41 -5.88
CA ASP A 78 -19.78 -3.27 -5.35
C ASP A 78 -18.47 -2.50 -5.15
N CYS A 79 -18.14 -1.61 -6.08
CA CYS A 79 -16.96 -0.75 -5.97
C CYS A 79 -17.07 0.18 -4.75
N LYS A 80 -18.20 0.83 -4.55
CA LYS A 80 -18.47 1.65 -3.35
C LYS A 80 -18.35 0.83 -2.07
N ALA A 81 -18.94 -0.36 -2.05
CA ALA A 81 -18.89 -1.24 -0.88
C ALA A 81 -17.46 -1.62 -0.52
N PHE A 82 -16.62 -1.94 -1.51
CA PHE A 82 -15.22 -2.27 -1.27
C PHE A 82 -14.41 -1.05 -0.79
N ILE A 83 -14.62 0.10 -1.40
CA ILE A 83 -13.98 1.36 -0.95
C ILE A 83 -14.33 1.62 0.51
N ASP A 84 -15.60 1.56 0.88
CA ASP A 84 -16.04 1.87 2.24
C ASP A 84 -15.56 0.83 3.26
N ALA A 85 -15.55 -0.45 2.89
CA ALA A 85 -15.17 -1.53 3.81
C ALA A 85 -13.67 -1.70 3.98
N ALA A 86 -12.88 -1.51 2.93
CA ALA A 86 -11.46 -1.83 2.91
C ALA A 86 -10.54 -0.62 2.72
N LEU A 87 -10.78 0.19 1.70
CA LEU A 87 -9.85 1.26 1.33
C LEU A 87 -9.98 2.49 2.24
N GLN A 88 -11.19 2.95 2.50
CA GLN A 88 -11.42 4.14 3.34
C GLN A 88 -10.87 3.98 4.76
N PRO A 89 -11.01 2.84 5.45
CA PRO A 89 -10.38 2.65 6.76
C PRO A 89 -8.86 2.76 6.75
N MET A 90 -8.21 2.47 5.63
CA MET A 90 -6.75 2.57 5.45
C MET A 90 -6.30 3.91 4.87
N ASN A 91 -7.22 4.78 4.43
CA ASN A 91 -6.88 6.06 3.79
C ASN A 91 -6.40 7.06 4.84
N ARG A 92 -5.09 7.28 4.88
CA ARG A 92 -4.42 8.19 5.82
C ARG A 92 -3.75 9.37 5.15
N ILE A 93 -3.66 9.36 3.83
CA ILE A 93 -2.90 10.37 3.06
C ILE A 93 -3.83 11.04 2.07
N ALA A 94 -4.22 12.27 2.41
CA ALA A 94 -4.98 13.14 1.52
C ALA A 94 -4.09 13.74 0.44
N SER A 95 -4.69 14.04 -0.70
CA SER A 95 -4.01 14.80 -1.76
C SER A 95 -3.67 16.22 -1.28
N SER A 96 -2.45 16.67 -1.60
CA SER A 96 -1.98 18.00 -1.25
C SER A 96 -0.87 18.45 -2.22
N THR A 97 -0.64 19.74 -2.31
CA THR A 97 0.50 20.27 -3.08
C THR A 97 1.83 19.96 -2.41
N VAL A 98 1.87 19.82 -1.11
CA VAL A 98 3.06 19.37 -0.36
C VAL A 98 3.48 17.96 -0.81
N LEU A 99 2.50 17.08 -0.96
CA LEU A 99 2.74 15.72 -1.46
C LEU A 99 3.25 15.72 -2.91
N ILE A 100 2.70 16.59 -3.75
CA ILE A 100 3.16 16.77 -5.14
C ILE A 100 4.61 17.25 -5.18
N HIS A 101 4.99 18.21 -4.35
CA HIS A 101 6.37 18.69 -4.25
C HIS A 101 7.31 17.56 -3.85
N ALA A 102 6.95 16.77 -2.86
CA ALA A 102 7.73 15.60 -2.44
C ALA A 102 7.87 14.58 -3.57
N ALA A 103 6.81 14.33 -4.34
CA ALA A 103 6.85 13.44 -5.50
C ALA A 103 7.79 13.94 -6.60
N LEU A 104 7.82 15.23 -6.86
CA LEU A 104 8.73 15.84 -7.85
C LEU A 104 10.20 15.67 -7.43
N ASP A 105 10.51 15.87 -6.16
CA ASP A 105 11.86 15.63 -5.62
C ASP A 105 12.26 14.15 -5.75
N LEU A 106 11.36 13.24 -5.41
CA LEU A 106 11.60 11.80 -5.55
C LEU A 106 11.74 11.36 -7.00
N GLN A 107 11.02 11.98 -7.93
CA GLN A 107 11.14 11.70 -9.34
C GLN A 107 12.55 12.00 -9.85
N ASP A 108 13.13 13.11 -9.46
CA ASP A 108 14.51 13.46 -9.81
C ASP A 108 15.53 12.53 -9.15
N GLU A 109 15.27 12.13 -7.90
CA GLU A 109 16.17 11.29 -7.10
C GLU A 109 16.16 9.83 -7.56
N LEU A 110 14.96 9.26 -7.82
CA LEU A 110 14.77 7.83 -8.04
C LEU A 110 14.51 7.44 -9.50
N ARG A 111 14.20 8.40 -10.37
CA ARG A 111 13.93 8.20 -11.80
C ARG A 111 12.66 7.40 -12.12
N TYR A 112 11.69 7.35 -11.22
CA TYR A 112 10.36 6.82 -11.48
C TYR A 112 9.48 7.83 -12.22
N SER A 113 8.34 7.36 -12.73
CA SER A 113 7.29 8.25 -13.23
C SER A 113 6.75 9.16 -12.11
N PHE A 114 6.06 10.22 -12.48
CA PHE A 114 5.44 11.12 -11.49
C PHE A 114 4.47 10.38 -10.57
N TYR A 115 3.59 9.54 -11.13
CA TYR A 115 2.58 8.84 -10.32
C TYR A 115 3.19 7.76 -9.43
N ASP A 116 4.22 7.06 -9.88
CA ASP A 116 4.97 6.13 -9.03
C ASP A 116 5.69 6.86 -7.90
N SER A 117 6.28 8.01 -8.20
CA SER A 117 6.91 8.88 -7.19
C SER A 117 5.89 9.43 -6.20
N LEU A 118 4.67 9.69 -6.64
CA LEU A 118 3.56 10.14 -5.77
C LEU A 118 3.14 9.04 -4.78
N VAL A 119 3.10 7.78 -5.21
CA VAL A 119 2.87 6.63 -4.32
C VAL A 119 3.98 6.52 -3.28
N ILE A 120 5.23 6.63 -3.69
CA ILE A 120 6.39 6.58 -2.78
C ILE A 120 6.34 7.74 -1.78
N ALA A 121 6.03 8.95 -2.24
CA ALA A 121 5.87 10.13 -1.39
C ALA A 121 4.78 9.92 -0.33
N ALA A 122 3.64 9.36 -0.72
CA ALA A 122 2.55 9.05 0.18
C ALA A 122 2.95 8.00 1.24
N ALA A 123 3.65 6.95 0.84
CA ALA A 123 4.16 5.93 1.75
C ALA A 123 5.14 6.52 2.78
N LEU A 124 6.05 7.38 2.34
CA LEU A 124 6.97 8.08 3.24
C LEU A 124 6.23 9.02 4.21
N GLN A 125 5.26 9.78 3.71
CA GLN A 125 4.45 10.68 4.55
C GLN A 125 3.64 9.91 5.60
N ALA A 126 3.16 8.71 5.26
CA ALA A 126 2.45 7.84 6.20
C ALA A 126 3.37 7.24 7.28
N GLY A 127 4.67 7.38 7.14
CA GLY A 127 5.63 6.72 8.02
C GLY A 127 5.72 5.20 7.81
N ALA A 128 5.35 4.73 6.62
CA ALA A 128 5.40 3.30 6.31
C ALA A 128 6.84 2.79 6.26
N HIS A 129 7.05 1.57 6.75
CA HIS A 129 8.32 0.87 6.62
C HIS A 129 8.39 0.04 5.33
N THR A 130 7.24 -0.37 4.83
CA THR A 130 7.11 -1.21 3.63
C THR A 130 6.07 -0.63 2.69
N LEU A 131 6.42 -0.58 1.40
CA LEU A 131 5.51 -0.30 0.30
C LEU A 131 5.38 -1.56 -0.55
N TYR A 132 4.20 -2.15 -0.56
CA TYR A 132 3.90 -3.29 -1.44
C TYR A 132 3.48 -2.80 -2.81
N SER A 133 4.25 -3.15 -3.83
CA SER A 133 3.98 -2.81 -5.23
C SER A 133 4.62 -3.81 -6.17
N GLU A 134 3.92 -4.19 -7.23
CA GLU A 134 4.48 -4.99 -8.32
C GLU A 134 5.26 -4.14 -9.34
N ASP A 135 4.91 -2.86 -9.46
CA ASP A 135 5.40 -1.99 -10.53
C ASP A 135 6.72 -1.29 -10.23
N LEU A 136 7.19 -1.36 -9.01
CA LEU A 136 8.41 -0.73 -8.55
C LEU A 136 9.52 -1.76 -8.33
N GLN A 137 10.75 -1.27 -8.19
CA GLN A 137 11.91 -2.15 -8.01
C GLN A 137 11.84 -2.90 -6.69
N HIS A 138 11.70 -4.21 -6.78
CA HIS A 138 11.68 -5.10 -5.62
C HIS A 138 12.95 -4.93 -4.77
N TRP A 139 12.75 -4.83 -3.47
CA TRP A 139 13.76 -4.74 -2.43
C TRP A 139 14.53 -3.42 -2.37
N GLN A 140 14.15 -2.42 -3.17
CA GLN A 140 14.76 -1.08 -3.07
C GLN A 140 14.46 -0.45 -1.71
N LEU A 141 15.50 0.15 -1.10
CA LEU A 141 15.37 0.94 0.13
C LEU A 141 15.41 2.42 -0.24
N VAL A 142 14.32 3.14 0.03
CA VAL A 142 14.20 4.57 -0.25
C VAL A 142 14.59 5.37 0.99
N ARG A 143 15.58 6.23 0.86
CA ARG A 143 16.07 7.12 1.93
C ARG A 143 16.40 6.42 3.24
N GLY A 144 16.76 5.15 3.20
CA GLY A 144 17.02 4.35 4.39
C GLY A 144 15.81 4.08 5.28
N LEU A 145 14.59 4.39 4.81
CA LEU A 145 13.36 4.36 5.61
C LEU A 145 12.30 3.40 5.09
N LEU A 146 12.08 3.39 3.77
CA LEU A 146 10.99 2.68 3.13
C LEU A 146 11.52 1.55 2.25
N ARG A 147 11.15 0.32 2.56
CA ARG A 147 11.46 -0.86 1.72
C ARG A 147 10.32 -1.10 0.73
N ILE A 148 10.66 -1.16 -0.55
CA ILE A 148 9.72 -1.56 -1.60
C ILE A 148 9.76 -3.08 -1.72
N VAL A 149 8.60 -3.71 -1.66
CA VAL A 149 8.46 -5.16 -1.76
C VAL A 149 7.43 -5.52 -2.82
N ASN A 150 7.82 -6.33 -3.79
CA ASN A 150 6.88 -7.00 -4.67
C ASN A 150 6.45 -8.32 -4.01
N PRO A 151 5.21 -8.42 -3.48
CA PRO A 151 4.78 -9.61 -2.75
C PRO A 151 4.49 -10.80 -3.67
N PHE A 152 4.46 -10.57 -4.97
CA PHE A 152 4.18 -11.60 -5.99
C PHE A 152 5.45 -12.20 -6.59
N GLN A 153 6.60 -11.60 -6.31
CA GLN A 153 7.87 -12.14 -6.74
C GLN A 153 8.17 -13.39 -5.92
N GLU A 154 8.40 -14.52 -6.59
CA GLU A 154 8.84 -15.72 -5.91
C GLU A 154 10.16 -15.40 -5.19
N MET A 155 10.19 -15.68 -3.89
CA MET A 155 11.45 -15.71 -3.17
C MET A 155 12.32 -16.75 -3.88
N ALA A 156 13.51 -16.33 -4.35
CA ALA A 156 14.47 -17.28 -4.88
C ALA A 156 14.59 -18.39 -3.85
N HIS A 157 14.26 -19.63 -4.24
CA HIS A 157 14.51 -20.77 -3.38
C HIS A 157 16.00 -20.76 -3.11
N GLU A 158 16.37 -20.43 -1.89
CA GLU A 158 17.71 -20.75 -1.42
C GLU A 158 17.85 -22.26 -1.53
N ILE A 159 18.68 -22.68 -2.46
CA ILE A 159 19.10 -24.08 -2.60
C ILE A 159 20.10 -24.38 -1.48
#